data_be9961dd7f990feb43e14c82abf6b907
#
_entry.id   be9961dd7f990feb43e14c82abf6b907
#
_cell.length_a   1.000
_cell.length_b   1.000
_cell.length_c   1.000
_cell.angle_alpha   90.00
_cell.angle_beta   90.00
_cell.angle_gamma   90.00
#
_symmetry.space_group_name_H-M   'P 1'
#
loop_
_entity.id
_entity.type
_entity.pdbx_description
1 polymer ?
#
loop_
_entity_poly.entity_id
_entity_poly.type
_entity_poly.pdbx_seq_one_letter_code
_entity_poly.pdbx_strand_id
1 'polypeptide(L)'
;MVELLKIMRSVKKDAEAPVIMHYEKESGLDGKKSITVEGPYSAITASLCELVTEAIKKNPDRIMQAFTLALLYDEVRRELGFSKE
;
A
#
# COMPACT_ATOMS: atom_id res chain seq x y z
N MET A 1 18.03 22.30 6.31
CA MET A 1 18.78 21.03 6.09
C MET A 1 18.73 20.13 7.32
N VAL A 2 19.07 20.64 8.49
CA VAL A 2 19.07 19.82 9.71
C VAL A 2 17.69 19.28 10.03
N GLU A 3 16.65 20.08 9.88
CA GLU A 3 15.27 19.66 10.13
C GLU A 3 14.81 18.58 9.18
N LEU A 4 15.21 18.68 7.91
CA LEU A 4 14.88 17.67 6.93
C LEU A 4 15.51 16.32 7.31
N LEU A 5 16.76 16.34 7.76
CA LEU A 5 17.43 15.13 8.21
C LEU A 5 16.73 14.50 9.41
N LYS A 6 16.24 15.33 10.35
CA LYS A 6 15.49 14.84 11.51
C LYS A 6 14.19 14.17 11.07
N ILE A 7 13.49 14.80 10.13
CA ILE A 7 12.25 14.24 9.59
C ILE A 7 12.53 12.90 8.91
N MET A 8 13.58 12.84 8.10
CA MET A 8 13.96 11.60 7.41
C MET A 8 14.32 10.48 8.38
N ARG A 9 15.03 10.81 9.46
CA ARG A 9 15.39 9.82 10.48
C ARG A 9 14.15 9.33 11.22
N SER A 10 13.24 10.25 11.56
CA SER A 10 11.99 9.91 12.23
C SER A 10 11.14 8.98 11.36
N VAL A 11 10.99 9.30 10.07
CA VAL A 11 10.24 8.49 9.14
C VAL A 11 10.85 7.09 9.03
N LYS A 12 12.17 7.01 8.94
CA LYS A 12 12.85 5.72 8.83
C LYS A 12 12.66 4.89 10.09
N LYS A 13 12.75 5.52 11.27
CA LYS A 13 12.54 4.85 12.54
C LYS A 13 11.12 4.33 12.65
N ASP A 14 10.14 5.17 12.31
CA ASP A 14 8.73 4.79 12.36
C ASP A 14 8.42 3.69 11.34
N ALA A 15 9.11 3.69 10.20
CA ALA A 15 8.91 2.68 9.16
C ALA A 15 9.31 1.28 9.63
N GLU A 16 10.13 1.18 10.68
CA GLU A 16 10.53 -0.11 11.26
C GLU A 16 9.59 -0.55 12.38
N ALA A 17 8.62 0.27 12.75
CA ALA A 17 7.67 -0.06 13.80
C ALA A 17 6.73 -1.18 13.36
N PRO A 18 6.18 -1.94 14.33
CA PRO A 18 5.23 -3.00 13.98
C PRO A 18 3.99 -2.47 13.28
N VAL A 19 3.53 -3.21 12.27
CA VAL A 19 2.34 -2.88 11.50
C VAL A 19 1.44 -4.11 11.45
N ILE A 20 0.15 -3.87 11.65
CA ILE A 20 -0.85 -4.92 11.48
C ILE A 20 -1.74 -4.51 10.32
N MET A 21 -1.81 -5.37 9.31
CA MET A 21 -2.71 -5.18 8.17
C MET A 21 -3.46 -6.48 7.94
N HIS A 22 -4.76 -6.36 7.89
CA HIS A 22 -5.63 -7.52 7.71
C HIS A 22 -6.69 -7.18 6.66
N TYR A 23 -6.89 -8.08 5.73
CA TYR A 23 -7.94 -7.96 4.72
C TYR A 23 -8.58 -9.32 4.53
N GLU A 24 -9.89 -9.37 4.72
CA GLU A 24 -10.69 -10.54 4.43
C GLU A 24 -11.89 -10.13 3.60
N LYS A 25 -12.24 -10.96 2.65
CA LYS A 25 -13.43 -10.75 1.85
C LYS A 25 -14.07 -12.09 1.56
N GLU A 26 -15.35 -12.20 1.86
CA GLU A 26 -16.12 -13.38 1.52
C GLU A 26 -16.35 -13.42 0.00
N SER A 27 -16.47 -14.60 -0.56
CA SER A 27 -16.78 -14.74 -1.98
C SER A 27 -18.21 -14.31 -2.27
N GLY A 28 -18.44 -13.84 -3.51
CA GLY A 28 -19.75 -13.43 -3.96
C GLY A 28 -19.91 -11.92 -4.01
N LEU A 29 -20.98 -11.48 -4.68
CA LEU A 29 -21.24 -10.05 -4.86
C LEU A 29 -21.61 -9.34 -3.57
N ASP A 30 -22.26 -10.04 -2.66
CA ASP A 30 -22.68 -9.47 -1.37
C ASP A 30 -21.77 -9.90 -0.24
N GLY A 31 -20.55 -10.39 -0.57
CA GLY A 31 -19.60 -10.85 0.43
C GLY A 31 -19.17 -9.72 1.36
N LYS A 32 -19.12 -10.02 2.64
CA LYS A 32 -18.65 -9.07 3.63
C LYS A 32 -17.14 -8.89 3.54
N LYS A 33 -16.70 -7.70 3.86
CA LYS A 33 -15.31 -7.30 3.78
C LYS A 33 -14.87 -6.74 5.12
N SER A 34 -13.69 -7.14 5.56
CA SER A 34 -13.10 -6.61 6.79
C SER A 34 -11.69 -6.12 6.48
N ILE A 35 -11.41 -4.88 6.89
CA ILE A 35 -10.11 -4.27 6.67
C ILE A 35 -9.63 -3.68 7.99
N THR A 36 -8.42 -4.04 8.40
CA THR A 36 -7.77 -3.48 9.57
C THR A 36 -6.39 -3.01 9.18
N VAL A 37 -6.06 -1.77 9.53
CA VAL A 37 -4.74 -1.20 9.30
C VAL A 37 -4.33 -0.44 10.56
N GLU A 38 -3.26 -0.90 11.21
CA GLU A 38 -2.77 -0.30 12.44
C GLU A 38 -1.27 -0.13 12.39
N GLY A 39 -0.78 0.99 12.93
CA GLY A 39 0.63 1.30 12.98
C GLY A 39 0.90 2.74 12.58
N PRO A 40 2.15 3.20 12.73
CA PRO A 40 2.53 4.53 12.24
C PRO A 40 2.39 4.63 10.72
N TYR A 41 2.02 5.80 10.25
CA TYR A 41 1.74 6.01 8.82
C TYR A 41 2.90 5.59 7.91
N SER A 42 4.12 5.95 8.30
CA SER A 42 5.31 5.61 7.50
C SER A 42 5.58 4.10 7.47
N ALA A 43 5.31 3.41 8.59
CA ALA A 43 5.44 1.95 8.66
C ALA A 43 4.38 1.28 7.80
N ILE A 44 3.15 1.80 7.82
CA ILE A 44 2.07 1.31 6.97
C ILE A 44 2.44 1.45 5.50
N THR A 45 2.97 2.61 5.11
CA THR A 45 3.38 2.87 3.73
C THR A 45 4.45 1.87 3.28
N ALA A 46 5.48 1.68 4.11
CA ALA A 46 6.55 0.73 3.80
C ALA A 46 6.01 -0.70 3.65
N SER A 47 5.14 -1.09 4.55
CA SER A 47 4.54 -2.43 4.53
C SER A 47 3.63 -2.63 3.33
N LEU A 48 2.90 -1.59 2.94
CA LEU A 48 2.08 -1.65 1.73
C LEU A 48 2.93 -1.86 0.48
N CYS A 49 4.08 -1.18 0.40
CA CYS A 49 4.99 -1.38 -0.72
C CYS A 49 5.46 -2.82 -0.80
N GLU A 50 5.82 -3.41 0.33
CA GLU A 50 6.23 -4.80 0.37
C GLU A 50 5.11 -5.75 -0.03
N LEU A 51 3.92 -5.52 0.49
CA LEU A 51 2.76 -6.35 0.21
C LEU A 51 2.37 -6.29 -1.27
N VAL A 52 2.31 -5.09 -1.83
CA VAL A 52 1.99 -4.90 -3.25
C VAL A 52 3.05 -5.57 -4.12
N THR A 53 4.32 -5.42 -3.78
CA THR A 53 5.41 -6.04 -4.52
C THR A 53 5.26 -7.56 -4.54
N GLU A 54 5.01 -8.16 -3.38
CA GLU A 54 4.83 -9.62 -3.31
C GLU A 54 3.60 -10.08 -4.07
N ALA A 55 2.52 -9.33 -4.02
CA ALA A 55 1.31 -9.66 -4.75
C ALA A 55 1.54 -9.62 -6.26
N ILE A 56 2.24 -8.59 -6.74
CA ILE A 56 2.52 -8.44 -8.17
C ILE A 56 3.48 -9.53 -8.65
N LYS A 57 4.45 -9.93 -7.82
CA LYS A 57 5.39 -11.00 -8.15
C LYS A 57 4.72 -12.34 -8.39
N LYS A 58 3.49 -12.53 -7.94
CA LYS A 58 2.75 -13.77 -8.17
C LYS A 58 2.54 -14.03 -9.67
N ASN A 59 2.51 -12.97 -10.46
CA ASN A 59 2.40 -13.10 -11.90
C ASN A 59 3.81 -13.05 -12.52
N PRO A 60 4.25 -14.09 -13.23
CA PRO A 60 5.60 -14.13 -13.79
C PRO A 60 5.80 -13.26 -15.03
N ASP A 61 4.73 -12.77 -15.63
CA ASP A 61 4.79 -11.95 -16.85
C ASP A 61 5.11 -10.50 -16.49
N ARG A 62 6.24 -10.00 -17.00
CA ARG A 62 6.70 -8.64 -16.72
C ARG A 62 5.73 -7.58 -17.24
N ILE A 63 5.12 -7.83 -18.39
CA ILE A 63 4.15 -6.89 -18.96
C ILE A 63 2.90 -6.81 -18.06
N MET A 64 2.44 -7.95 -17.59
CA MET A 64 1.29 -8.00 -16.70
C MET A 64 1.61 -7.38 -15.33
N GLN A 65 2.84 -7.52 -14.86
CA GLN A 65 3.26 -6.87 -13.63
C GLN A 65 3.18 -5.35 -13.78
N ALA A 66 3.69 -4.81 -14.88
CA ALA A 66 3.64 -3.37 -15.15
C ALA A 66 2.20 -2.89 -15.29
N PHE A 67 1.36 -3.66 -15.97
CA PHE A 67 -0.06 -3.33 -16.15
C PHE A 67 -0.79 -3.31 -14.80
N THR A 68 -0.53 -4.30 -13.96
CA THR A 68 -1.15 -4.37 -12.62
C THR A 68 -0.75 -3.17 -11.77
N LEU A 69 0.52 -2.79 -11.82
CA LEU A 69 1.00 -1.63 -11.07
C LEU A 69 0.30 -0.35 -11.53
N ALA A 70 0.14 -0.18 -12.84
CA ALA A 70 -0.54 0.98 -13.40
C ALA A 70 -2.01 1.02 -12.98
N LEU A 71 -2.70 -0.12 -13.01
CA LEU A 71 -4.09 -0.22 -12.57
C LEU A 71 -4.25 0.12 -11.10
N LEU A 72 -3.35 -0.42 -10.27
CA LEU A 72 -3.37 -0.13 -8.84
C LEU A 72 -3.24 1.36 -8.57
N TYR A 73 -2.26 1.99 -9.20
CA TYR A 73 -2.03 3.42 -9.04
C TYR A 73 -3.27 4.22 -9.46
N ASP A 74 -3.85 3.90 -10.60
CA ASP A 74 -5.00 4.62 -11.13
C ASP A 74 -6.23 4.48 -10.22
N GLU A 75 -6.50 3.27 -9.75
CA GLU A 75 -7.64 3.02 -8.88
C GLU A 75 -7.49 3.73 -7.53
N VAL A 76 -6.31 3.62 -6.91
CA VAL A 76 -6.07 4.26 -5.62
C VAL A 76 -6.15 5.78 -5.77
N ARG A 77 -5.59 6.31 -6.84
CA ARG A 77 -5.64 7.75 -7.11
C ARG A 77 -7.09 8.24 -7.22
N ARG A 78 -7.94 7.50 -7.92
CA ARG A 78 -9.34 7.86 -8.06
C ARG A 78 -10.09 7.79 -6.73
N GLU A 79 -9.86 6.73 -5.97
CA GLU A 79 -10.51 6.56 -4.66
C GLU A 79 -10.11 7.68 -3.69
N LEU A 80 -8.89 8.18 -3.80
CA LEU A 80 -8.42 9.28 -2.97
C LEU A 80 -8.86 10.65 -3.48
N GLY A 81 -9.48 10.72 -4.64
CA GLY A 81 -9.99 11.97 -5.17
C GLY A 81 -8.96 12.82 -5.90
N PHE A 82 -7.84 12.23 -6.32
CA PHE A 82 -6.81 12.95 -7.06
C PHE A 82 -6.98 12.88 -8.57
N SER A 83 -8.14 12.42 -9.03
CA SER A 83 -8.42 12.37 -10.46
C SER A 83 -8.64 13.78 -11.00
N LYS A 84 -8.10 14.04 -12.17
CA LYS A 84 -8.24 15.34 -12.84
C LYS A 84 -9.41 15.33 -13.80
N GLU A 85 -10.49 14.84 -13.45
CA GLU A 85 -11.65 14.81 -14.33
C GLU A 85 -12.63 15.92 -14.01
#